data_c8e98111ead11238a3d2b26d6999c96c
#
_entry.id   c8e98111ead11238a3d2b26d6999c96c
#
_cell.length_a   1.000
_cell.length_b   1.000
_cell.length_c   1.000
_cell.angle_alpha   90.00
_cell.angle_beta   90.00
_cell.angle_gamma   90.00
#
_symmetry.space_group_name_H-M   'P 1'
#
loop_
_entity.id
_entity.type
_entity.pdbx_description
1 polymer ?
#
loop_
_entity_poly.entity_id
_entity_poly.type
_entity_poly.pdbx_seq_one_letter_code
_entity_poly.pdbx_strand_id
1 'polypeptide(L)'
;TSDEEGVTVFRNLFIDNKTRNFKVKGLNQFVNNVIYNWGNGAAYNMGGESSGHSNTVIENNYFIKGPAYTWVNTSYPIETTDKSMFDDETKYHYNGISSDNKNYLVDTYQQVNPTKPFIGGNGDGDFDTYCVGNYYDNDKDGTLNGFEITQGNWQTYCSATPVFLSKPDSQHSEISIKTSATEAYHWIVKNVGPVLPNRDLVDKFMIDELTSLGTKGTIFRNQNIETQYPLAKTWQNINVGTARKDTDGDGIPDDFEDKWGLNKNNAGDAVRIAENGYTMIENYALSLEFPDEYEKAWNECIIKDSNRGIG
;
A
#
# COMPACT_ATOMS: atom_id res chain seq x y z
N THR A 1 -7.58 18.43 -9.79
CA THR A 1 -6.54 18.20 -10.82
C THR A 1 -7.08 18.72 -12.12
N SER A 2 -6.27 19.45 -12.89
CA SER A 2 -6.62 19.78 -14.27
C SER A 2 -6.75 18.48 -15.07
N ASP A 3 -7.48 18.48 -16.16
CA ASP A 3 -7.66 17.29 -17.01
C ASP A 3 -6.34 16.78 -17.61
N GLU A 4 -5.24 17.49 -17.39
CA GLU A 4 -3.90 17.20 -17.87
C GLU A 4 -2.99 16.52 -16.84
N GLU A 5 -3.39 16.49 -15.55
CA GLU A 5 -2.60 15.91 -14.48
C GLU A 5 -3.29 14.66 -13.91
N GLY A 6 -2.70 13.51 -14.11
CA GLY A 6 -3.19 12.24 -13.62
C GLY A 6 -2.47 11.76 -12.36
N VAL A 7 -2.99 10.67 -11.77
CA VAL A 7 -2.37 9.98 -10.65
C VAL A 7 -2.04 8.56 -11.05
N THR A 8 -0.80 8.15 -10.84
CA THR A 8 -0.37 6.76 -10.99
C THR A 8 -0.10 6.16 -9.62
N VAL A 9 -0.76 5.04 -9.33
CA VAL A 9 -0.53 4.21 -8.15
C VAL A 9 0.05 2.89 -8.63
N PHE A 10 1.32 2.67 -8.35
CA PHE A 10 2.10 1.57 -8.88
C PHE A 10 2.89 0.84 -7.80
N ARG A 11 2.74 -0.49 -7.74
CA ARG A 11 3.45 -1.37 -6.80
C ARG A 11 3.27 -0.99 -5.32
N ASN A 12 2.03 -0.70 -4.90
CA ASN A 12 1.70 -0.44 -3.50
C ASN A 12 1.03 -1.64 -2.85
N LEU A 13 1.20 -1.77 -1.54
CA LEU A 13 0.45 -2.65 -0.67
C LEU A 13 -0.61 -1.84 0.10
N PHE A 14 -1.87 -2.24 -0.06
CA PHE A 14 -2.99 -1.78 0.76
C PHE A 14 -3.42 -2.95 1.65
N ILE A 15 -3.11 -2.90 2.92
CA ILE A 15 -3.36 -4.00 3.85
C ILE A 15 -4.13 -3.55 5.08
N ASP A 16 -5.06 -4.38 5.54
CA ASP A 16 -5.85 -4.21 6.76
C ASP A 16 -6.66 -2.91 6.85
N ASN A 17 -6.91 -2.28 5.72
CA ASN A 17 -7.69 -1.07 5.67
C ASN A 17 -9.19 -1.38 5.76
N LYS A 18 -9.89 -0.60 6.57
CA LYS A 18 -11.33 -0.79 6.77
C LYS A 18 -12.13 -0.60 5.48
N THR A 19 -11.76 0.37 4.64
CA THR A 19 -12.51 0.74 3.44
C THR A 19 -11.70 1.62 2.51
N ARG A 20 -12.09 1.68 1.24
CA ARG A 20 -11.55 2.61 0.24
C ARG A 20 -10.03 2.50 0.10
N ASN A 21 -9.56 1.30 -0.22
CA ASN A 21 -8.12 1.07 -0.44
C ASN A 21 -7.60 1.88 -1.61
N PHE A 22 -8.49 2.24 -2.55
CA PHE A 22 -8.31 3.35 -3.46
C PHE A 22 -9.69 3.89 -3.90
N LYS A 23 -9.82 5.20 -3.96
CA LYS A 23 -10.99 5.89 -4.51
C LYS A 23 -10.53 7.11 -5.26
N VAL A 24 -10.78 7.13 -6.54
CA VAL A 24 -10.36 8.23 -7.42
C VAL A 24 -11.45 8.64 -8.38
N LYS A 25 -11.26 9.81 -8.95
CA LYS A 25 -11.94 10.35 -10.12
C LYS A 25 -10.91 11.01 -11.04
N GLY A 26 -11.29 11.27 -12.28
CA GLY A 26 -10.43 11.87 -13.29
C GLY A 26 -9.46 10.88 -13.92
N LEU A 27 -8.32 11.38 -14.39
CA LEU A 27 -7.28 10.58 -15.03
C LEU A 27 -6.45 9.83 -14.00
N ASN A 28 -6.42 8.50 -14.04
CA ASN A 28 -5.65 7.72 -13.07
C ASN A 28 -5.27 6.32 -13.56
N GLN A 29 -4.17 5.81 -13.02
CA GLN A 29 -3.68 4.46 -13.24
C GLN A 29 -3.48 3.74 -11.91
N PHE A 30 -3.99 2.52 -11.79
CA PHE A 30 -3.83 1.64 -10.65
C PHE A 30 -3.26 0.32 -11.15
N VAL A 31 -1.94 0.14 -11.03
CA VAL A 31 -1.21 -0.93 -11.71
C VAL A 31 -0.27 -1.66 -10.76
N ASN A 32 -0.25 -2.98 -10.82
CA ASN A 32 0.62 -3.85 -10.02
C ASN A 32 0.53 -3.64 -8.50
N ASN A 33 -0.63 -3.26 -7.98
CA ASN A 33 -0.85 -3.15 -6.55
C ASN A 33 -1.40 -4.46 -5.97
N VAL A 34 -1.22 -4.62 -4.67
CA VAL A 34 -1.86 -5.69 -3.89
C VAL A 34 -2.78 -5.07 -2.85
N ILE A 35 -4.02 -5.54 -2.81
CA ILE A 35 -4.99 -5.18 -1.80
C ILE A 35 -5.31 -6.42 -0.98
N TYR A 36 -4.99 -6.38 0.32
CA TYR A 36 -5.15 -7.50 1.22
C TYR A 36 -6.08 -7.16 2.39
N ASN A 37 -6.94 -8.11 2.77
CA ASN A 37 -7.72 -8.09 4.01
C ASN A 37 -8.47 -6.77 4.27
N TRP A 38 -9.25 -6.29 3.28
CA TRP A 38 -10.06 -5.10 3.50
C TRP A 38 -11.35 -5.42 4.27
N GLY A 39 -11.88 -4.42 4.96
CA GLY A 39 -13.11 -4.55 5.76
C GLY A 39 -14.40 -4.51 4.94
N ASN A 40 -15.48 -4.10 5.56
CA ASN A 40 -16.81 -4.03 4.97
C ASN A 40 -17.03 -2.85 4.00
N GLY A 41 -15.99 -2.09 3.71
CA GLY A 41 -15.99 -1.04 2.69
C GLY A 41 -15.43 -1.54 1.36
N ALA A 42 -15.19 -0.61 0.44
CA ALA A 42 -14.66 -0.91 -0.87
C ALA A 42 -13.19 -1.36 -0.82
N ALA A 43 -12.81 -2.38 -1.59
CA ALA A 43 -11.43 -2.56 -1.97
C ALA A 43 -11.03 -1.45 -2.95
N TYR A 44 -11.50 -1.48 -4.19
CA TYR A 44 -11.38 -0.35 -5.13
C TYR A 44 -12.75 0.29 -5.35
N ASN A 45 -12.87 1.60 -5.13
CA ASN A 45 -14.14 2.30 -5.21
C ASN A 45 -14.24 3.13 -6.50
N MET A 46 -15.18 2.71 -7.37
CA MET A 46 -15.51 3.35 -8.64
C MET A 46 -16.83 4.12 -8.49
N GLY A 47 -16.80 5.24 -7.89
CA GLY A 47 -18.02 6.02 -7.72
C GLY A 47 -17.98 6.90 -6.49
N GLY A 48 -19.10 7.50 -6.19
CA GLY A 48 -19.31 8.36 -5.04
C GLY A 48 -19.86 9.73 -5.40
N GLU A 49 -19.66 10.66 -4.51
CA GLU A 49 -20.31 11.98 -4.52
C GLU A 49 -19.68 12.99 -5.50
N SER A 50 -18.52 12.66 -6.09
CA SER A 50 -17.84 13.57 -7.02
C SER A 50 -18.48 13.51 -8.40
N SER A 51 -18.83 14.65 -8.94
CA SER A 51 -19.18 14.80 -10.34
C SER A 51 -17.92 14.76 -11.25
N GLY A 52 -18.12 14.46 -12.51
CA GLY A 52 -17.05 14.46 -13.51
C GLY A 52 -16.76 13.08 -14.05
N HIS A 53 -16.26 13.06 -15.28
CA HIS A 53 -15.84 11.86 -15.97
C HIS A 53 -14.51 11.35 -15.45
N SER A 54 -14.30 10.04 -15.50
CA SER A 54 -13.05 9.41 -15.07
C SER A 54 -12.53 8.51 -16.17
N ASN A 55 -11.24 8.59 -16.42
CA ASN A 55 -10.54 7.74 -17.35
C ASN A 55 -9.49 6.95 -16.60
N THR A 56 -9.65 5.62 -16.54
CA THR A 56 -8.88 4.78 -15.61
C THR A 56 -8.20 3.61 -16.32
N VAL A 57 -6.98 3.32 -15.88
CA VAL A 57 -6.28 2.06 -16.16
C VAL A 57 -6.17 1.29 -14.86
N ILE A 58 -6.74 0.08 -14.82
CA ILE A 58 -6.68 -0.83 -13.67
C ILE A 58 -6.11 -2.13 -14.19
N GLU A 59 -4.82 -2.36 -13.94
CA GLU A 59 -4.09 -3.41 -14.64
C GLU A 59 -3.19 -4.21 -13.70
N ASN A 60 -3.28 -5.54 -13.80
CA ASN A 60 -2.36 -6.46 -13.13
C ASN A 60 -2.29 -6.28 -11.60
N ASN A 61 -3.41 -6.02 -10.94
CA ASN A 61 -3.49 -5.95 -9.49
C ASN A 61 -3.94 -7.28 -8.89
N TYR A 62 -3.58 -7.52 -7.64
CA TYR A 62 -4.03 -8.68 -6.90
C TYR A 62 -4.89 -8.28 -5.70
N PHE A 63 -6.12 -8.77 -5.67
CA PHE A 63 -7.07 -8.59 -4.57
C PHE A 63 -7.14 -9.89 -3.78
N ILE A 64 -6.71 -9.89 -2.52
CA ILE A 64 -6.66 -11.07 -1.67
C ILE A 64 -7.56 -10.87 -0.45
N LYS A 65 -8.58 -11.69 -0.33
CA LYS A 65 -9.53 -11.63 0.75
C LYS A 65 -8.94 -12.24 2.03
N GLY A 66 -8.84 -11.44 3.08
CA GLY A 66 -8.46 -11.92 4.39
C GLY A 66 -9.65 -12.23 5.31
N PRO A 67 -9.39 -12.59 6.56
CA PRO A 67 -10.43 -12.88 7.55
C PRO A 67 -11.19 -11.61 7.99
N ALA A 68 -10.60 -10.45 7.82
CA ALA A 68 -11.19 -9.14 8.13
C ALA A 68 -11.77 -9.04 9.56
N TYR A 69 -11.03 -9.50 10.54
CA TYR A 69 -11.39 -9.31 11.94
C TYR A 69 -11.16 -7.86 12.38
N THR A 70 -12.07 -7.33 13.16
CA THR A 70 -11.95 -5.99 13.77
C THR A 70 -12.74 -5.89 15.06
N TRP A 71 -12.39 -4.91 15.89
CA TRP A 71 -13.19 -4.55 17.04
C TRP A 71 -14.41 -3.73 16.61
N VAL A 72 -15.57 -4.17 17.03
CA VAL A 72 -16.84 -3.50 16.73
C VAL A 72 -17.44 -3.04 18.05
N ASN A 73 -17.77 -1.76 18.11
CA ASN A 73 -18.51 -1.22 19.24
C ASN A 73 -19.89 -1.89 19.32
N THR A 74 -20.13 -2.60 20.40
CA THR A 74 -21.44 -3.17 20.70
C THR A 74 -22.18 -2.20 21.57
N SER A 75 -23.30 -1.69 21.08
CA SER A 75 -24.19 -0.75 21.77
C SER A 75 -24.95 -1.40 22.94
N TYR A 76 -24.49 -2.50 23.48
CA TYR A 76 -25.13 -3.14 24.62
C TYR A 76 -24.51 -2.61 25.90
N PRO A 77 -25.26 -1.87 26.71
CA PRO A 77 -24.83 -1.58 28.06
C PRO A 77 -24.74 -2.90 28.84
N ILE A 78 -23.55 -3.25 29.25
CA ILE A 78 -23.38 -4.34 30.23
C ILE A 78 -23.42 -3.69 31.59
N GLU A 79 -24.47 -3.98 32.35
CA GLU A 79 -24.59 -3.52 33.72
C GLU A 79 -23.64 -4.32 34.61
N THR A 80 -22.44 -3.83 34.77
CA THR A 80 -21.45 -4.38 35.73
C THR A 80 -20.55 -3.28 36.23
N THR A 81 -20.12 -3.42 37.47
CA THR A 81 -19.07 -2.61 38.07
C THR A 81 -17.71 -3.30 38.01
N ASP A 82 -17.68 -4.54 37.56
CA ASP A 82 -16.46 -5.34 37.43
C ASP A 82 -15.85 -5.19 36.04
N LYS A 83 -14.80 -4.38 35.95
CA LYS A 83 -14.05 -4.16 34.72
C LYS A 83 -13.26 -5.38 34.27
N SER A 84 -12.93 -6.30 35.22
CA SER A 84 -12.16 -7.49 34.87
C SER A 84 -12.91 -8.45 33.93
N MET A 85 -14.22 -8.31 33.83
CA MET A 85 -15.01 -9.03 32.82
C MET A 85 -14.59 -8.72 31.38
N PHE A 86 -13.96 -7.57 31.15
CA PHE A 86 -13.53 -7.12 29.82
C PHE A 86 -12.05 -7.35 29.56
N ASP A 87 -11.35 -7.95 30.52
CA ASP A 87 -9.93 -8.28 30.42
C ASP A 87 -9.68 -9.58 29.62
N ASP A 88 -10.73 -10.27 29.15
CA ASP A 88 -10.58 -11.24 28.07
C ASP A 88 -10.39 -10.49 26.74
N GLU A 89 -9.20 -9.97 26.59
CA GLU A 89 -8.76 -9.19 25.44
C GLU A 89 -8.90 -9.92 24.10
N THR A 90 -9.19 -11.20 24.08
CA THR A 90 -9.45 -11.97 22.86
C THR A 90 -10.88 -11.81 22.36
N LYS A 91 -11.80 -11.33 23.19
CA LYS A 91 -13.23 -11.22 22.85
C LYS A 91 -13.85 -9.87 23.13
N TYR A 92 -13.39 -9.17 24.16
CA TYR A 92 -13.97 -7.93 24.63
C TYR A 92 -12.91 -6.88 24.88
N HIS A 93 -13.21 -5.66 24.59
CA HIS A 93 -12.38 -4.52 24.89
C HIS A 93 -13.22 -3.43 25.57
N TYR A 94 -12.79 -2.98 26.75
CA TYR A 94 -13.44 -1.90 27.47
C TYR A 94 -13.19 -0.57 26.77
N ASN A 95 -14.27 0.12 26.37
CA ASN A 95 -14.22 1.35 25.59
C ASN A 95 -14.70 2.60 26.35
N GLY A 96 -15.25 2.47 27.53
CA GLY A 96 -15.68 3.61 28.32
C GLY A 96 -16.83 3.32 29.27
N ILE A 97 -17.11 4.26 30.16
CA ILE A 97 -18.17 4.20 31.17
C ILE A 97 -19.29 5.13 30.69
N SER A 98 -20.53 4.67 30.80
CA SER A 98 -21.69 5.56 30.60
C SER A 98 -21.84 6.57 31.74
N SER A 99 -22.64 7.60 31.54
CA SER A 99 -22.81 8.73 32.46
C SER A 99 -23.37 8.34 33.86
N ASP A 100 -23.95 7.15 33.99
CA ASP A 100 -24.46 6.62 35.25
C ASP A 100 -23.49 5.70 35.99
N ASN A 101 -22.28 5.53 35.48
CA ASN A 101 -21.22 4.67 36.04
C ASN A 101 -21.60 3.18 36.19
N LYS A 102 -22.65 2.72 35.54
CA LYS A 102 -23.13 1.34 35.61
C LYS A 102 -23.01 0.58 34.30
N ASN A 103 -23.01 1.31 33.20
CA ASN A 103 -22.97 0.74 31.87
C ASN A 103 -21.60 0.97 31.23
N TYR A 104 -21.04 -0.07 30.66
CA TYR A 104 -19.77 -0.01 29.95
C TYR A 104 -20.01 -0.17 28.47
N LEU A 105 -19.34 0.66 27.68
CA LEU A 105 -19.23 0.43 26.24
C LEU A 105 -18.15 -0.63 26.02
N VAL A 106 -18.50 -1.67 25.35
CA VAL A 106 -17.62 -2.80 25.07
C VAL A 106 -17.47 -2.98 23.58
N ASP A 107 -16.25 -3.14 23.14
CA ASP A 107 -15.97 -3.60 21.80
C ASP A 107 -15.85 -5.12 21.77
N THR A 108 -16.48 -5.74 20.81
CA THR A 108 -16.33 -7.19 20.57
C THR A 108 -15.50 -7.43 19.33
N TYR A 109 -14.66 -8.47 19.38
CA TYR A 109 -13.86 -8.89 18.25
C TYR A 109 -14.74 -9.68 17.27
N GLN A 110 -15.01 -9.09 16.14
CA GLN A 110 -15.93 -9.66 15.15
C GLN A 110 -15.33 -9.68 13.76
N GLN A 111 -15.69 -10.71 13.00
CA GLN A 111 -15.42 -10.73 11.58
C GLN A 111 -16.38 -9.76 10.86
N VAL A 112 -15.82 -8.85 10.09
CA VAL A 112 -16.58 -8.04 9.15
C VAL A 112 -16.54 -8.71 7.77
N ASN A 113 -17.63 -8.63 7.03
CA ASN A 113 -17.68 -9.21 5.70
C ASN A 113 -16.99 -8.29 4.71
N PRO A 114 -15.85 -8.69 4.13
CA PRO A 114 -15.25 -7.92 3.07
C PRO A 114 -16.17 -7.86 1.86
N THR A 115 -16.22 -6.67 1.27
CA THR A 115 -17.01 -6.44 0.06
C THR A 115 -16.29 -6.98 -1.17
N LYS A 116 -16.92 -6.79 -2.33
CA LYS A 116 -16.35 -7.18 -3.62
C LYS A 116 -15.07 -6.35 -3.94
N PRO A 117 -14.17 -6.84 -4.78
CA PRO A 117 -12.95 -6.13 -5.19
C PRO A 117 -13.26 -4.74 -5.77
N PHE A 118 -14.18 -4.68 -6.73
CA PHE A 118 -14.60 -3.43 -7.35
C PHE A 118 -16.05 -3.11 -6.95
N ILE A 119 -16.23 -1.93 -6.35
CA ILE A 119 -17.52 -1.47 -5.90
C ILE A 119 -17.87 -0.18 -6.62
N GLY A 120 -19.07 -0.15 -7.17
CA GLY A 120 -19.69 1.04 -7.74
C GLY A 120 -20.54 1.80 -6.73
N GLY A 121 -21.14 2.86 -7.19
CA GLY A 121 -22.05 3.72 -6.48
C GLY A 121 -22.54 4.83 -7.41
N ASN A 122 -23.05 5.92 -6.86
CA ASN A 122 -23.43 7.06 -7.68
C ASN A 122 -22.24 7.54 -8.52
N GLY A 123 -22.42 7.59 -9.84
CA GLY A 123 -21.37 8.02 -10.78
C GLY A 123 -20.38 6.93 -11.19
N ASP A 124 -20.66 5.65 -10.94
CA ASP A 124 -19.80 4.56 -11.44
C ASP A 124 -19.88 4.37 -12.97
N GLY A 125 -21.00 4.73 -13.59
CA GLY A 125 -21.15 4.78 -15.06
C GLY A 125 -20.34 5.89 -15.74
N ASP A 126 -19.77 6.83 -14.98
CA ASP A 126 -18.90 7.89 -15.51
C ASP A 126 -17.43 7.45 -15.59
N PHE A 127 -17.14 6.16 -15.43
CA PHE A 127 -15.81 5.60 -15.55
C PHE A 127 -15.63 4.91 -16.90
N ASP A 128 -14.75 5.45 -17.72
CA ASP A 128 -14.17 4.75 -18.87
C ASP A 128 -12.93 4.01 -18.37
N THR A 129 -12.95 2.67 -18.46
CA THR A 129 -12.00 1.86 -17.71
C THR A 129 -11.35 0.79 -18.59
N TYR A 130 -10.04 0.86 -18.74
CA TYR A 130 -9.25 -0.27 -19.20
C TYR A 130 -8.91 -1.15 -18.00
N CYS A 131 -9.48 -2.36 -17.95
CA CYS A 131 -9.37 -3.24 -16.79
C CYS A 131 -9.01 -4.65 -17.23
N VAL A 132 -7.75 -5.07 -17.01
CA VAL A 132 -7.22 -6.38 -17.42
C VAL A 132 -6.22 -6.94 -16.42
N GLY A 133 -6.04 -8.25 -16.40
CA GLY A 133 -5.02 -8.93 -15.60
C GLY A 133 -5.19 -8.77 -14.09
N ASN A 134 -6.37 -8.38 -13.61
CA ASN A 134 -6.64 -8.23 -12.18
C ASN A 134 -7.13 -9.56 -11.60
N TYR A 135 -6.49 -10.02 -10.54
CA TYR A 135 -6.79 -11.30 -9.92
C TYR A 135 -7.51 -11.13 -8.58
N TYR A 136 -8.41 -12.05 -8.29
CA TYR A 136 -9.13 -12.11 -7.04
C TYR A 136 -8.99 -13.48 -6.39
N ASP A 137 -8.39 -13.50 -5.23
CA ASP A 137 -8.26 -14.63 -4.34
C ASP A 137 -9.26 -14.47 -3.20
N ASN A 138 -10.25 -15.36 -3.13
CA ASN A 138 -11.40 -15.19 -2.24
C ASN A 138 -11.67 -16.35 -1.30
N ASP A 139 -10.89 -17.42 -1.35
CA ASP A 139 -11.13 -18.64 -0.60
C ASP A 139 -10.42 -18.71 0.76
N LYS A 140 -9.40 -17.89 0.97
CA LYS A 140 -8.65 -17.77 2.25
C LYS A 140 -7.98 -19.10 2.67
N ASP A 141 -7.47 -19.84 1.71
CA ASP A 141 -6.95 -21.19 1.92
C ASP A 141 -5.44 -21.26 2.18
N GLY A 142 -4.76 -20.12 2.16
CA GLY A 142 -3.32 -20.04 2.35
C GLY A 142 -2.51 -20.27 1.07
N THR A 143 -3.16 -20.26 -0.08
CA THR A 143 -2.54 -20.50 -1.39
C THR A 143 -2.81 -19.33 -2.33
N LEU A 144 -1.80 -18.87 -3.07
CA LEU A 144 -1.98 -17.82 -4.08
C LEU A 144 -2.54 -18.45 -5.37
N ASN A 145 -3.84 -18.65 -5.41
CA ASN A 145 -4.54 -19.37 -6.49
C ASN A 145 -5.73 -18.58 -7.07
N GLY A 146 -5.78 -17.28 -6.84
CA GLY A 146 -6.85 -16.41 -7.31
C GLY A 146 -7.10 -16.51 -8.81
N PHE A 147 -8.30 -16.19 -9.23
CA PHE A 147 -8.74 -16.18 -10.63
C PHE A 147 -8.79 -14.76 -11.19
N GLU A 148 -8.65 -14.65 -12.49
CA GLU A 148 -8.73 -13.35 -13.17
C GLU A 148 -10.17 -12.82 -13.19
N ILE A 149 -10.31 -11.52 -12.87
CA ILE A 149 -11.55 -10.78 -13.03
C ILE A 149 -11.62 -10.29 -14.49
N THR A 150 -12.57 -10.84 -15.21
CA THR A 150 -12.82 -10.50 -16.62
C THR A 150 -14.19 -9.86 -16.79
N GLN A 151 -14.46 -9.27 -17.94
CA GLN A 151 -15.82 -8.80 -18.25
C GLN A 151 -16.88 -9.92 -18.17
N GLY A 152 -16.48 -11.17 -18.49
CA GLY A 152 -17.37 -12.33 -18.45
C GLY A 152 -17.84 -12.75 -17.05
N ASN A 153 -17.01 -12.53 -16.02
CA ASN A 153 -17.35 -12.84 -14.62
C ASN A 153 -17.58 -11.61 -13.75
N TRP A 154 -17.50 -10.40 -14.32
CA TRP A 154 -17.57 -9.14 -13.60
C TRP A 154 -18.78 -9.01 -12.69
N GLN A 155 -19.98 -9.27 -13.22
CA GLN A 155 -21.22 -9.12 -12.45
C GLN A 155 -21.33 -10.06 -11.24
N THR A 156 -20.62 -11.18 -11.26
CA THR A 156 -20.58 -12.10 -10.13
C THR A 156 -19.74 -11.55 -8.97
N TYR A 157 -18.59 -10.97 -9.28
CA TYR A 157 -17.60 -10.60 -8.28
C TYR A 157 -17.47 -9.11 -8.02
N CYS A 158 -18.06 -8.28 -8.88
CA CYS A 158 -18.01 -6.82 -8.77
C CYS A 158 -19.41 -6.22 -8.76
N SER A 159 -19.54 -5.01 -8.24
CA SER A 159 -20.79 -4.25 -8.23
C SER A 159 -20.68 -2.90 -8.94
N ALA A 160 -19.50 -2.52 -9.40
CA ALA A 160 -19.31 -1.37 -10.27
C ALA A 160 -19.84 -1.66 -11.68
N THR A 161 -20.25 -0.61 -12.38
CA THR A 161 -20.78 -0.67 -13.77
C THR A 161 -20.01 0.32 -14.69
N PRO A 162 -18.68 0.19 -14.83
CA PRO A 162 -17.91 1.07 -15.70
C PRO A 162 -18.17 0.79 -17.18
N VAL A 163 -17.82 1.75 -18.03
CA VAL A 163 -17.67 1.52 -19.46
C VAL A 163 -16.30 0.91 -19.73
N PHE A 164 -16.25 -0.31 -20.25
CA PHE A 164 -15.00 -1.00 -20.51
C PHE A 164 -14.36 -0.55 -21.82
N LEU A 165 -13.09 -0.17 -21.75
CA LEU A 165 -12.25 0.16 -22.89
C LEU A 165 -11.47 -1.08 -23.37
N SER A 166 -11.23 -1.19 -24.67
CA SER A 166 -10.41 -2.26 -25.25
C SER A 166 -8.91 -1.98 -25.18
N LYS A 167 -8.52 -0.76 -24.88
CA LYS A 167 -7.12 -0.30 -24.68
C LYS A 167 -7.12 0.91 -23.75
N PRO A 168 -5.99 1.22 -23.09
CA PRO A 168 -5.84 2.47 -22.36
C PRO A 168 -6.12 3.68 -23.24
N ASP A 169 -6.70 4.72 -22.64
CA ASP A 169 -6.80 6.02 -23.32
C ASP A 169 -5.40 6.61 -23.54
N SER A 170 -5.27 7.41 -24.57
CA SER A 170 -3.99 8.02 -24.97
C SER A 170 -3.42 9.04 -23.98
N GLN A 171 -4.21 9.50 -23.02
CA GLN A 171 -3.76 10.39 -21.96
C GLN A 171 -2.93 9.66 -20.89
N HIS A 172 -3.02 8.33 -20.82
CA HIS A 172 -2.23 7.55 -19.89
C HIS A 172 -0.81 7.31 -20.38
N SER A 173 0.17 7.60 -19.52
CA SER A 173 1.56 7.25 -19.78
C SER A 173 1.76 5.73 -19.68
N GLU A 174 2.60 5.17 -20.54
CA GLU A 174 2.96 3.77 -20.47
C GLU A 174 3.85 3.49 -19.26
N ILE A 175 3.55 2.42 -18.52
CA ILE A 175 4.40 1.89 -17.45
C ILE A 175 5.15 0.68 -18.02
N SER A 176 6.36 0.90 -18.51
CA SER A 176 7.16 -0.13 -19.22
C SER A 176 7.62 -1.27 -18.30
N ILE A 177 7.70 -1.03 -16.99
CA ILE A 177 8.17 -2.00 -15.97
C ILE A 177 7.02 -2.76 -15.27
N LYS A 178 5.80 -2.66 -15.79
CA LYS A 178 4.68 -3.44 -15.26
C LYS A 178 4.88 -4.94 -15.51
N THR A 179 4.38 -5.74 -14.59
CA THR A 179 4.47 -7.21 -14.62
C THR A 179 3.09 -7.82 -14.47
N SER A 180 2.98 -9.14 -14.51
CA SER A 180 1.74 -9.82 -14.15
C SER A 180 1.34 -9.56 -12.69
N ALA A 181 0.07 -9.76 -12.34
CA ALA A 181 -0.40 -9.59 -10.97
C ALA A 181 0.34 -10.50 -9.96
N THR A 182 0.65 -11.72 -10.37
CA THR A 182 1.40 -12.68 -9.54
C THR A 182 2.85 -12.23 -9.31
N GLU A 183 3.53 -11.75 -10.34
CA GLU A 183 4.88 -11.20 -10.19
C GLU A 183 4.88 -9.92 -9.35
N ALA A 184 3.86 -9.07 -9.51
CA ALA A 184 3.67 -7.89 -8.68
C ALA A 184 3.47 -8.26 -7.20
N TYR A 185 2.69 -9.30 -6.89
CA TYR A 185 2.56 -9.82 -5.53
C TYR A 185 3.93 -10.23 -4.96
N HIS A 186 4.70 -11.03 -5.68
CA HIS A 186 6.02 -11.47 -5.22
C HIS A 186 6.99 -10.31 -5.05
N TRP A 187 6.94 -9.33 -5.96
CA TRP A 187 7.75 -8.13 -5.84
C TRP A 187 7.39 -7.32 -4.58
N ILE A 188 6.10 -7.15 -4.32
CA ILE A 188 5.59 -6.42 -3.14
C ILE A 188 5.99 -7.13 -1.85
N VAL A 189 5.82 -8.44 -1.74
CA VAL A 189 6.25 -9.22 -0.58
C VAL A 189 7.74 -8.99 -0.28
N LYS A 190 8.57 -8.93 -1.31
CA LYS A 190 10.01 -8.73 -1.16
C LYS A 190 10.39 -7.28 -0.84
N ASN A 191 9.78 -6.30 -1.48
CA ASN A 191 10.35 -4.96 -1.60
C ASN A 191 9.53 -3.84 -0.96
N VAL A 192 8.24 -4.05 -0.62
CA VAL A 192 7.40 -2.97 -0.09
C VAL A 192 7.78 -2.60 1.35
N GLY A 193 7.64 -1.33 1.69
CA GLY A 193 8.01 -0.79 2.99
C GLY A 193 9.54 -0.63 3.18
N PRO A 194 9.99 -0.18 4.35
CA PRO A 194 11.40 0.02 4.63
C PRO A 194 12.11 -1.33 4.82
N VAL A 195 12.68 -1.88 3.77
CA VAL A 195 13.36 -3.18 3.80
C VAL A 195 14.80 -3.10 4.33
N LEU A 196 15.39 -1.91 4.36
CA LEU A 196 16.77 -1.69 4.80
C LEU A 196 16.84 -0.93 6.13
N PRO A 197 17.76 -1.31 7.03
CA PRO A 197 18.57 -2.54 7.00
C PRO A 197 17.75 -3.80 7.20
N ASN A 198 16.57 -3.69 7.77
CA ASN A 198 15.56 -4.73 7.95
C ASN A 198 14.21 -4.06 8.20
N ARG A 199 13.14 -4.66 7.71
CA ARG A 199 11.77 -4.26 8.09
C ARG A 199 11.63 -4.24 9.62
N ASP A 200 10.95 -3.23 10.13
CA ASP A 200 10.57 -3.18 11.54
C ASP A 200 9.51 -4.24 11.89
N LEU A 201 9.07 -4.26 13.16
CA LEU A 201 8.10 -5.27 13.60
C LEU A 201 6.72 -5.05 13.02
N VAL A 202 6.34 -3.80 12.71
CA VAL A 202 5.03 -3.50 12.11
C VAL A 202 4.99 -4.00 10.68
N ASP A 203 6.02 -3.67 9.89
CA ASP A 203 6.11 -4.13 8.50
C ASP A 203 6.23 -5.65 8.41
N LYS A 204 7.03 -6.27 9.31
CA LYS A 204 7.11 -7.73 9.37
C LYS A 204 5.76 -8.38 9.66
N PHE A 205 4.97 -7.79 10.56
CA PHE A 205 3.63 -8.27 10.88
C PHE A 205 2.72 -8.16 9.65
N MET A 206 2.69 -7.03 8.97
CA MET A 206 1.88 -6.85 7.76
C MET A 206 2.27 -7.82 6.64
N ILE A 207 3.56 -8.06 6.46
CA ILE A 207 4.03 -9.04 5.46
C ILE A 207 3.71 -10.48 5.88
N ASP A 208 3.76 -10.82 7.18
CA ASP A 208 3.32 -12.13 7.70
C ASP A 208 1.81 -12.35 7.46
N GLU A 209 0.99 -11.33 7.66
CA GLU A 209 -0.43 -11.39 7.32
C GLU A 209 -0.63 -11.52 5.80
N LEU A 210 0.02 -10.71 4.98
CA LEU A 210 -0.06 -10.80 3.52
C LEU A 210 0.31 -12.20 3.01
N THR A 211 1.43 -12.76 3.50
CA THR A 211 1.92 -14.08 3.06
C THR A 211 1.11 -15.24 3.63
N SER A 212 0.24 -14.99 4.57
CA SER A 212 -0.73 -15.96 5.07
C SER A 212 -1.85 -16.27 4.08
N LEU A 213 -1.97 -15.48 3.01
CA LEU A 213 -2.92 -15.67 1.91
C LEU A 213 -4.35 -15.94 2.40
N GLY A 214 -4.85 -15.01 3.20
CA GLY A 214 -6.23 -15.01 3.67
C GLY A 214 -6.47 -15.69 5.01
N THR A 215 -5.47 -16.36 5.62
CA THR A 215 -5.67 -17.05 6.90
C THR A 215 -5.45 -16.16 8.11
N LYS A 216 -4.69 -15.07 8.00
CA LYS A 216 -4.47 -14.05 9.03
C LYS A 216 -4.94 -12.70 8.53
N GLY A 217 -5.20 -11.76 9.44
CA GLY A 217 -5.52 -10.37 9.10
C GLY A 217 -6.44 -9.71 10.12
N THR A 218 -6.05 -8.53 10.58
CA THR A 218 -6.78 -7.75 11.56
C THR A 218 -6.92 -6.31 11.10
N ILE A 219 -8.15 -5.83 10.98
CA ILE A 219 -8.43 -4.43 10.65
C ILE A 219 -8.38 -3.61 11.94
N PHE A 220 -7.30 -2.88 12.13
CA PHE A 220 -7.09 -2.05 13.31
C PHE A 220 -7.94 -0.78 13.24
N ARG A 221 -8.62 -0.46 14.33
CA ARG A 221 -9.32 0.83 14.49
C ARG A 221 -8.42 1.90 15.03
N ASN A 222 -7.54 1.51 15.95
CA ASN A 222 -6.68 2.41 16.68
C ASN A 222 -5.50 1.62 17.26
N GLN A 223 -4.31 2.06 16.95
CA GLN A 223 -3.06 1.46 17.45
C GLN A 223 -2.91 1.40 18.97
N ASN A 224 -3.68 2.21 19.71
CA ASN A 224 -3.64 2.22 21.17
C ASN A 224 -4.60 1.21 21.81
N ILE A 225 -5.55 0.67 21.04
CA ILE A 225 -6.55 -0.29 21.53
C ILE A 225 -5.99 -1.71 21.46
N GLU A 226 -5.11 -1.96 20.51
CA GLU A 226 -4.60 -3.31 20.21
C GLU A 226 -3.38 -3.66 21.06
N THR A 227 -3.51 -3.59 22.39
CA THR A 227 -2.40 -3.91 23.32
C THR A 227 -2.02 -5.37 23.34
N GLN A 228 -2.87 -6.24 22.82
CA GLN A 228 -2.67 -7.69 22.70
C GLN A 228 -1.68 -8.08 21.64
N TYR A 229 -1.55 -7.24 20.63
CA TYR A 229 -0.64 -7.52 19.52
C TYR A 229 0.76 -7.04 19.91
N PRO A 230 1.80 -7.80 19.55
CA PRO A 230 3.17 -7.40 19.84
C PRO A 230 3.56 -6.06 19.16
N LEU A 231 2.65 -5.48 18.41
CA LEU A 231 2.79 -4.20 17.73
C LEU A 231 2.53 -2.99 18.63
N ALA A 232 1.85 -3.15 19.76
CA ALA A 232 1.62 -2.03 20.65
C ALA A 232 2.96 -1.40 21.04
N LYS A 233 3.21 -0.18 20.56
CA LYS A 233 4.46 0.59 20.81
C LYS A 233 5.72 0.09 20.09
N THR A 234 5.64 -0.83 19.15
CA THR A 234 6.84 -1.31 18.40
C THR A 234 7.47 -0.25 17.53
N TRP A 235 6.69 0.73 17.07
CA TRP A 235 7.19 1.91 16.37
C TRP A 235 8.19 2.75 17.20
N GLN A 236 8.25 2.54 18.52
CA GLN A 236 9.23 3.19 19.40
C GLN A 236 10.62 2.54 19.34
N ASN A 237 10.72 1.36 18.76
CA ASN A 237 11.93 0.55 18.68
C ASN A 237 12.49 0.48 17.26
N ILE A 238 12.37 1.57 16.49
CA ILE A 238 13.00 1.65 15.19
C ILE A 238 14.51 1.58 15.39
N ASN A 239 15.10 0.53 14.87
CA ASN A 239 16.53 0.32 14.96
C ASN A 239 17.23 1.26 13.97
N VAL A 240 17.64 2.41 14.43
CA VAL A 240 18.47 3.34 13.67
C VAL A 240 19.87 2.75 13.59
N GLY A 241 20.32 2.38 12.40
CA GLY A 241 21.69 1.94 12.17
C GLY A 241 22.72 3.00 12.52
N THR A 242 24.01 2.68 12.42
CA THR A 242 25.08 3.68 12.55
C THR A 242 25.06 4.60 11.34
N ALA A 243 24.98 5.90 11.57
CA ALA A 243 25.06 6.89 10.51
C ALA A 243 26.39 6.75 9.76
N ARG A 244 26.34 6.72 8.43
CA ARG A 244 27.55 6.78 7.59
C ARG A 244 28.10 8.21 7.63
N LYS A 245 29.40 8.34 7.40
CA LYS A 245 30.03 9.65 7.35
C LYS A 245 29.53 10.41 6.11
N ASP A 246 29.11 11.63 6.30
CA ASP A 246 28.61 12.58 5.31
C ASP A 246 29.24 13.93 5.67
N THR A 247 30.23 14.35 4.89
CA THR A 247 31.10 15.48 5.27
C THR A 247 30.43 16.82 5.01
N ASP A 248 29.65 16.97 3.97
CA ASP A 248 28.99 18.24 3.60
C ASP A 248 27.51 18.28 4.01
N GLY A 249 26.97 17.15 4.51
CA GLY A 249 25.64 17.08 5.09
C GLY A 249 24.49 17.09 4.06
N ASP A 250 24.74 16.60 2.87
CA ASP A 250 23.76 16.61 1.78
C ASP A 250 22.85 15.36 1.72
N GLY A 251 23.16 14.36 2.55
CA GLY A 251 22.42 13.08 2.64
C GLY A 251 23.06 11.97 1.82
N ILE A 252 24.12 12.23 1.07
CA ILE A 252 24.92 11.23 0.35
C ILE A 252 26.19 10.93 1.16
N PRO A 253 26.45 9.69 1.57
CA PRO A 253 27.67 9.39 2.34
C PRO A 253 28.96 9.51 1.54
N ASP A 254 30.04 9.96 2.20
CA ASP A 254 31.38 10.15 1.63
C ASP A 254 31.87 8.97 0.80
N ASP A 255 31.68 7.75 1.27
CA ASP A 255 32.13 6.52 0.60
C ASP A 255 31.33 6.20 -0.67
N PHE A 256 30.08 6.62 -0.74
CA PHE A 256 29.29 6.55 -1.96
C PHE A 256 29.76 7.61 -2.97
N GLU A 257 30.01 8.82 -2.52
CA GLU A 257 30.50 9.90 -3.36
C GLU A 257 31.91 9.59 -3.91
N ASP A 258 32.82 9.11 -3.06
CA ASP A 258 34.16 8.65 -3.48
C ASP A 258 34.07 7.52 -4.52
N LYS A 259 33.12 6.60 -4.39
CA LYS A 259 32.90 5.51 -5.35
C LYS A 259 32.42 6.02 -6.70
N TRP A 260 31.54 6.99 -6.71
CA TRP A 260 30.81 7.40 -7.90
C TRP A 260 31.24 8.75 -8.49
N GLY A 261 32.31 9.36 -7.94
CA GLY A 261 32.92 10.58 -8.47
C GLY A 261 32.13 11.85 -8.17
N LEU A 262 31.34 11.84 -7.09
CA LEU A 262 30.72 13.03 -6.51
C LEU A 262 31.74 13.73 -5.58
N ASN A 263 31.43 14.92 -5.14
CA ASN A 263 32.34 15.71 -4.32
C ASN A 263 31.81 15.85 -2.89
N LYS A 264 32.27 15.02 -1.98
CA LYS A 264 31.91 14.98 -0.55
C LYS A 264 32.15 16.26 0.25
N ASN A 265 32.56 17.34 -0.41
CA ASN A 265 32.70 18.67 0.19
C ASN A 265 31.80 19.70 -0.49
N ASN A 266 30.84 19.27 -1.30
CA ASN A 266 29.96 20.15 -2.06
C ASN A 266 28.52 19.64 -2.08
N ALA A 267 27.74 20.00 -1.06
CA ALA A 267 26.32 19.62 -0.94
C ALA A 267 25.44 19.97 -2.17
N GLY A 268 25.95 20.77 -3.09
CA GLY A 268 25.22 21.15 -4.31
C GLY A 268 25.10 20.05 -5.34
N ASP A 269 25.92 19.01 -5.29
CA ASP A 269 25.86 17.93 -6.28
C ASP A 269 24.78 16.89 -5.98
N ALA A 270 24.31 16.77 -4.75
CA ALA A 270 23.15 15.94 -4.40
C ALA A 270 21.89 16.28 -5.20
N VAL A 271 21.67 17.54 -5.50
CA VAL A 271 20.50 18.00 -6.26
C VAL A 271 20.75 18.09 -7.77
N ARG A 272 21.94 17.75 -8.24
CA ARG A 272 22.26 17.68 -9.66
C ARG A 272 21.46 16.58 -10.32
N ILE A 273 20.85 16.89 -11.47
CA ILE A 273 20.04 15.91 -12.22
C ILE A 273 20.96 15.04 -13.10
N ALA A 274 20.86 13.74 -12.95
CA ALA A 274 21.54 12.76 -13.78
C ALA A 274 20.87 12.56 -15.16
N GLU A 275 21.50 11.84 -16.06
CA GLU A 275 20.93 11.55 -17.41
C GLU A 275 19.60 10.79 -17.37
N ASN A 276 19.33 10.03 -16.28
CA ASN A 276 18.06 9.33 -16.07
C ASN A 276 16.92 10.25 -15.57
N GLY A 277 17.18 11.53 -15.39
CA GLY A 277 16.19 12.51 -14.94
C GLY A 277 16.01 12.62 -13.43
N TYR A 278 16.69 11.81 -12.64
CA TYR A 278 16.67 11.86 -11.17
C TYR A 278 17.85 12.66 -10.62
N THR A 279 17.69 13.25 -9.43
CA THR A 279 18.79 13.88 -8.71
C THR A 279 19.79 12.83 -8.20
N MET A 280 21.00 13.26 -7.84
CA MET A 280 22.02 12.31 -7.35
C MET A 280 21.63 11.69 -6.00
N ILE A 281 20.93 12.42 -5.12
CA ILE A 281 20.41 11.85 -3.87
C ILE A 281 19.30 10.84 -4.10
N GLU A 282 18.40 11.06 -5.08
CA GLU A 282 17.41 10.07 -5.48
C GLU A 282 18.09 8.82 -6.04
N ASN A 283 19.09 8.99 -6.88
CA ASN A 283 19.88 7.89 -7.39
C ASN A 283 20.60 7.11 -6.26
N TYR A 284 21.15 7.81 -5.27
CA TYR A 284 21.71 7.15 -4.08
C TYR A 284 20.64 6.31 -3.36
N ALA A 285 19.47 6.88 -3.08
CA ALA A 285 18.36 6.16 -2.44
C ALA A 285 17.96 4.90 -3.23
N LEU A 286 17.82 5.03 -4.54
CA LEU A 286 17.49 3.92 -5.43
C LEU A 286 18.58 2.83 -5.45
N SER A 287 19.86 3.20 -5.34
CA SER A 287 20.97 2.23 -5.26
C SER A 287 20.96 1.38 -3.98
N LEU A 288 20.37 1.91 -2.90
CA LEU A 288 20.18 1.15 -1.66
C LEU A 288 19.09 0.10 -1.80
N GLU A 289 18.05 0.42 -2.56
CA GLU A 289 16.90 -0.47 -2.76
C GLU A 289 17.20 -1.57 -3.79
N PHE A 290 17.96 -1.23 -4.84
CA PHE A 290 18.24 -2.11 -5.98
C PHE A 290 19.75 -2.19 -6.29
N PRO A 291 20.58 -2.71 -5.39
CA PRO A 291 22.04 -2.61 -5.52
C PRO A 291 22.59 -3.25 -6.80
N ASP A 292 22.09 -4.41 -7.21
CA ASP A 292 22.58 -5.14 -8.38
C ASP A 292 22.13 -4.53 -9.71
N GLU A 293 20.87 -4.09 -9.77
CA GLU A 293 20.29 -3.48 -10.98
C GLU A 293 20.81 -2.06 -11.19
N TYR A 294 21.02 -1.34 -10.08
CA TYR A 294 21.52 0.02 -10.09
C TYR A 294 23.01 0.11 -10.40
N GLU A 295 23.81 -0.84 -9.97
CA GLU A 295 25.24 -0.80 -10.25
C GLU A 295 25.51 -0.78 -11.76
N LYS A 296 24.71 -1.49 -12.54
CA LYS A 296 24.81 -1.51 -14.00
C LYS A 296 24.27 -0.21 -14.63
N ALA A 297 23.07 0.21 -14.27
CA ALA A 297 22.45 1.43 -14.78
C ALA A 297 23.21 2.69 -14.34
N TRP A 298 23.73 2.69 -13.12
CA TRP A 298 24.51 3.76 -12.55
C TRP A 298 25.85 3.98 -13.26
N ASN A 299 26.56 2.91 -13.57
CA ASN A 299 27.80 2.98 -14.37
C ASN A 299 27.56 3.63 -15.74
N GLU A 300 26.37 3.43 -16.33
CA GLU A 300 26.02 4.05 -17.60
C GLU A 300 25.67 5.54 -17.45
N CYS A 301 24.97 5.93 -16.39
CA CYS A 301 24.51 7.29 -16.18
C CYS A 301 25.58 8.22 -15.58
N ILE A 302 26.26 7.79 -14.53
CA ILE A 302 27.21 8.67 -13.80
C ILE A 302 28.55 8.79 -14.51
N ILE A 303 29.06 7.74 -15.11
CA ILE A 303 30.32 7.81 -15.86
C ILE A 303 30.18 8.74 -17.07
N LYS A 304 29.03 8.73 -17.74
CA LYS A 304 28.78 9.67 -18.82
C LYS A 304 28.69 11.13 -18.35
N ASP A 305 28.17 11.36 -17.16
CA ASP A 305 28.05 12.68 -16.57
C ASP A 305 29.42 13.22 -16.10
N SER A 306 30.28 12.38 -15.54
CA SER A 306 31.64 12.77 -15.18
C SER A 306 32.51 13.17 -16.37
N ASN A 307 32.20 12.67 -17.56
CA ASN A 307 32.87 13.05 -18.80
C ASN A 307 32.37 14.39 -19.40
N ARG A 308 31.32 14.99 -18.82
CA ARG A 308 30.81 16.31 -19.23
C ARG A 308 31.49 17.47 -18.54
N GLY A 309 32.61 17.24 -17.87
CA GLY A 309 33.45 18.30 -17.29
C GLY A 309 32.75 19.08 -16.22
N ILE A 310 32.84 18.62 -15.01
CA ILE A 310 32.58 19.46 -13.84
C ILE A 310 33.75 20.42 -13.75
N GLY A 311 33.58 21.63 -14.33
CA GLY A 311 34.47 22.76 -14.15
C GLY A 311 34.15 23.50 -12.86
#